data_78d4f9201b14ba0fc094efae49add9f8
#
_entry.id   78d4f9201b14ba0fc094efae49add9f8
#
_cell.length_a   1.000
_cell.length_b   1.000
_cell.length_c   1.000
_cell.angle_alpha   90.00
_cell.angle_beta   90.00
_cell.angle_gamma   90.00
#
_symmetry.space_group_name_H-M   'P 1'
#
loop_
_entity.id
_entity.type
_entity.pdbx_description
1 polymer ?
#
loop_
_entity_poly.entity_id
_entity_poly.type
_entity_poly.pdbx_seq_one_letter_code
_entity_poly.pdbx_strand_id
1 'polypeptide(L)'
;MRLHKTGIIVALMLALFSCAQAESKTYRSRAQVDRFLRQHGFERTPPGYQVDHIIPLCAGGEDAPENMQLLTVEEHRRKTKVDLWLCRWLRRLEGGK
;
A
#
# COMPACT_ATOMS: atom_id res chain seq x y z
N MET A 1 -16.06 -39.91 -1.71
CA MET A 1 -17.08 -38.87 -1.84
C MET A 1 -16.98 -37.74 -0.82
N ARG A 2 -16.62 -38.02 0.43
CA ARG A 2 -16.50 -36.99 1.48
C ARG A 2 -15.35 -35.98 1.25
N LEU A 3 -14.29 -36.35 0.52
CA LEU A 3 -13.13 -35.50 0.23
C LEU A 3 -13.44 -34.34 -0.73
N HIS A 4 -14.43 -34.49 -1.62
CA HIS A 4 -14.78 -33.44 -2.58
C HIS A 4 -15.46 -32.22 -1.95
N LYS A 5 -16.29 -32.41 -0.93
CA LYS A 5 -16.95 -31.30 -0.21
C LYS A 5 -15.96 -30.44 0.58
N THR A 6 -14.97 -31.06 1.19
CA THR A 6 -13.93 -30.36 1.96
C THR A 6 -13.03 -29.50 1.05
N GLY A 7 -12.67 -30.02 -0.14
CA GLY A 7 -11.85 -29.32 -1.11
C GLY A 7 -12.53 -28.07 -1.69
N ILE A 8 -13.84 -28.15 -1.94
CA ILE A 8 -14.63 -27.02 -2.46
C ILE A 8 -14.71 -25.89 -1.43
N ILE A 9 -14.92 -26.19 -0.15
CA ILE A 9 -15.02 -25.21 0.91
C ILE A 9 -13.67 -24.48 1.09
N VAL A 10 -12.57 -25.21 1.08
CA VAL A 10 -11.22 -24.62 1.18
C VAL A 10 -10.92 -23.69 0.00
N ALA A 11 -11.29 -24.10 -1.22
CA ALA A 11 -11.10 -23.29 -2.42
C ALA A 11 -11.90 -21.98 -2.36
N LEU A 12 -13.15 -22.01 -1.89
CA LEU A 12 -13.98 -20.83 -1.71
C LEU A 12 -13.41 -19.86 -0.66
N MET A 13 -12.90 -20.37 0.44
CA MET A 13 -12.27 -19.53 1.47
C MET A 13 -11.02 -18.84 0.96
N LEU A 14 -10.17 -19.53 0.20
CA LEU A 14 -8.97 -18.95 -0.40
C LEU A 14 -9.31 -17.87 -1.42
N ALA A 15 -10.36 -18.07 -2.22
CA ALA A 15 -10.83 -17.08 -3.19
C ALA A 15 -11.33 -15.80 -2.51
N LEU A 16 -12.11 -15.93 -1.44
CA LEU A 16 -12.60 -14.80 -0.67
C LEU A 16 -11.45 -14.02 -0.01
N PHE A 17 -10.47 -14.71 0.52
CA PHE A 17 -9.28 -14.11 1.11
C PHE A 17 -8.48 -13.31 0.07
N SER A 18 -8.30 -13.83 -1.13
CA SER A 18 -7.60 -13.14 -2.22
C SER A 18 -8.32 -11.86 -2.65
N CYS A 19 -9.64 -11.87 -2.74
CA CYS A 19 -10.43 -10.68 -3.06
C CYS A 19 -10.28 -9.58 -2.00
N ALA A 20 -10.31 -9.94 -0.73
CA ALA A 20 -10.13 -8.98 0.36
C ALA A 20 -8.75 -8.31 0.33
N GLN A 21 -7.70 -9.04 -0.04
CA GLN A 21 -6.36 -8.50 -0.17
C GLN A 21 -6.21 -7.56 -1.38
N ALA A 22 -6.90 -7.83 -2.48
CA ALA A 22 -6.82 -7.01 -3.70
C ALA A 22 -7.40 -5.60 -3.50
N GLU A 23 -8.39 -5.42 -2.66
CA GLU A 23 -9.03 -4.14 -2.39
C GLU A 23 -8.18 -3.17 -1.57
N SER A 24 -7.19 -3.67 -0.82
CA SER A 24 -6.38 -2.84 0.10
C SER A 24 -5.23 -2.10 -0.56
N LYS A 25 -4.90 -2.39 -1.82
CA LYS A 25 -3.66 -1.92 -2.47
C LYS A 25 -3.63 -0.44 -2.84
N THR A 26 -4.76 0.23 -2.92
CA THR A 26 -4.83 1.63 -3.35
C THR A 26 -5.27 2.58 -2.25
N TYR A 27 -5.67 2.06 -1.11
CA TYR A 27 -6.19 2.86 -0.02
C TYR A 27 -5.15 3.06 1.08
N ARG A 28 -4.88 4.33 1.39
CA ARG A 28 -4.01 4.71 2.49
C ARG A 28 -4.79 4.69 3.81
N SER A 29 -4.41 3.81 4.72
CA SER A 29 -5.06 3.68 6.02
C SER A 29 -4.51 4.72 7.01
N ARG A 30 -5.40 5.49 7.62
CA ARG A 30 -5.04 6.41 8.69
C ARG A 30 -4.39 5.66 9.86
N ALA A 31 -4.90 4.48 10.18
CA ALA A 31 -4.36 3.65 11.26
C ALA A 31 -2.91 3.26 11.04
N GLN A 32 -2.50 2.98 9.80
CA GLN A 32 -1.13 2.63 9.48
C GLN A 32 -0.19 3.84 9.59
N VAL A 33 -0.65 5.02 9.17
CA VAL A 33 0.10 6.26 9.33
C VAL A 33 0.30 6.57 10.81
N ASP A 34 -0.75 6.45 11.62
CA ASP A 34 -0.68 6.70 13.06
C ASP A 34 0.28 5.70 13.73
N ARG A 35 0.27 4.44 13.30
CA ARG A 35 1.21 3.42 13.79
C ARG A 35 2.64 3.80 13.49
N PHE A 36 2.94 4.21 12.25
CA PHE A 36 4.26 4.67 11.85
C PHE A 36 4.72 5.83 12.72
N LEU A 37 3.86 6.83 12.91
CA LEU A 37 4.20 8.01 13.72
C LEU A 37 4.49 7.62 15.17
N ARG A 38 3.65 6.78 15.78
CA ARG A 38 3.88 6.32 17.16
C ARG A 38 5.17 5.54 17.31
N GLN A 39 5.51 4.68 16.34
CA GLN A 39 6.79 3.93 16.35
C GLN A 39 8.01 4.84 16.33
N HIS A 40 7.86 6.04 15.77
CA HIS A 40 8.95 7.04 15.69
C HIS A 40 8.82 8.13 16.75
N GLY A 41 7.92 7.98 17.71
CA GLY A 41 7.77 8.91 18.83
C GLY A 41 6.98 10.17 18.52
N PHE A 42 6.17 10.17 17.46
CA PHE A 42 5.33 11.32 17.08
C PHE A 42 3.86 11.05 17.33
N GLU A 43 3.16 12.04 17.90
CA GLU A 43 1.70 12.00 18.03
C GLU A 43 1.00 12.36 16.72
N ARG A 44 1.64 13.21 15.91
CA ARG A 44 1.16 13.67 14.61
C ARG A 44 2.34 13.92 13.70
N THR A 45 2.06 14.11 12.42
CA THR A 45 3.10 14.47 11.47
C THR A 45 3.74 15.80 11.87
N PRO A 46 5.07 15.86 12.01
CA PRO A 46 5.75 17.13 12.36
C PRO A 46 5.49 18.21 11.31
N PRO A 47 5.43 19.49 11.72
CA PRO A 47 5.27 20.59 10.77
C PRO A 47 6.40 20.59 9.73
N GLY A 48 6.03 20.80 8.46
CA GLY A 48 6.97 20.82 7.35
C GLY A 48 7.35 19.44 6.82
N TYR A 49 6.76 18.38 7.36
CA TYR A 49 7.02 17.00 6.92
C TYR A 49 5.73 16.33 6.46
N GLN A 50 5.88 15.27 5.71
CA GLN A 50 4.79 14.40 5.28
C GLN A 50 5.20 12.94 5.40
N VAL A 51 4.25 12.09 5.76
CA VAL A 51 4.45 10.65 5.75
C VAL A 51 4.26 10.17 4.30
N ASP A 52 5.25 9.50 3.80
CA ASP A 52 5.33 9.03 2.42
C ASP A 52 5.48 7.51 2.37
N HIS A 53 4.92 6.87 1.36
CA HIS A 53 5.21 5.46 1.08
C HIS A 53 6.50 5.37 0.27
N ILE A 54 7.49 4.64 0.77
CA ILE A 54 8.79 4.45 0.12
C ILE A 54 8.59 3.91 -1.29
N ILE A 55 7.86 2.80 -1.40
CA ILE A 55 7.34 2.29 -2.67
C ILE A 55 5.89 2.74 -2.75
N PRO A 56 5.51 3.55 -3.76
CA PRO A 56 4.14 4.06 -3.82
C PRO A 56 3.11 2.94 -3.96
N LEU A 57 1.94 3.14 -3.40
CA LEU A 57 0.86 2.15 -3.44
C LEU A 57 0.52 1.75 -4.86
N CYS A 58 0.52 2.70 -5.80
CA CYS A 58 0.24 2.44 -7.21
C CYS A 58 1.31 1.60 -7.91
N ALA A 59 2.47 1.42 -7.29
CA ALA A 59 3.53 0.55 -7.77
C ALA A 59 3.64 -0.76 -6.97
N GLY A 60 2.62 -1.08 -6.20
CA GLY A 60 2.57 -2.31 -5.40
C GLY A 60 3.17 -2.18 -4.00
N GLY A 61 3.49 -0.97 -3.55
CA GLY A 61 3.96 -0.75 -2.19
C GLY A 61 2.91 -1.11 -1.15
N GLU A 62 3.35 -1.60 -0.02
CA GLU A 62 2.45 -1.95 1.08
C GLU A 62 2.03 -0.72 1.88
N ASP A 63 0.80 -0.72 2.35
CA ASP A 63 0.31 0.28 3.29
C ASP A 63 0.62 -0.18 4.72
N ALA A 64 1.89 -0.08 5.08
CA ALA A 64 2.42 -0.53 6.36
C ALA A 64 3.57 0.37 6.81
N PRO A 65 3.80 0.51 8.12
CA PRO A 65 4.88 1.36 8.64
C PRO A 65 6.26 1.05 8.06
N GLU A 66 6.53 -0.21 7.74
CA GLU A 66 7.80 -0.66 7.16
C GLU A 66 8.05 -0.06 5.76
N ASN A 67 6.99 0.37 5.07
CA ASN A 67 7.06 1.03 3.77
C ASN A 67 6.78 2.53 3.87
N MET A 68 6.99 3.13 5.04
CA MET A 68 6.73 4.54 5.26
C MET A 68 8.00 5.27 5.70
N GLN A 69 8.04 6.57 5.40
CA GLN A 69 9.13 7.45 5.79
C GLN A 69 8.60 8.88 5.97
N LEU A 70 9.33 9.69 6.71
CA LEU A 70 9.08 11.13 6.81
C LEU A 70 9.94 11.84 5.78
N LEU A 71 9.30 12.63 4.93
CA LEU A 71 9.95 13.52 3.98
C LEU A 71 9.55 14.96 4.28
N THR A 72 10.43 15.90 3.99
CA THR A 72 10.01 17.31 3.95
C THR A 72 8.97 17.48 2.84
N VAL A 73 8.16 18.54 2.95
CA VAL A 73 7.18 18.86 1.91
C VAL A 73 7.83 18.96 0.53
N GLU A 74 9.04 19.54 0.48
CA GLU A 74 9.76 19.71 -0.78
C GLU A 74 10.30 18.39 -1.33
N GLU A 75 10.89 17.56 -0.48
CA GLU A 75 11.33 16.20 -0.87
C GLU A 75 10.15 15.36 -1.37
N HIS A 76 9.03 15.43 -0.67
CA HIS A 76 7.81 14.72 -1.06
C HIS A 76 7.31 15.18 -2.42
N ARG A 77 7.35 16.48 -2.70
CA ARG A 77 6.97 17.04 -4.00
C ARG A 77 7.82 16.47 -5.14
N ARG A 78 9.13 16.41 -4.94
CA ARG A 78 10.07 15.82 -5.91
C ARG A 78 9.82 14.34 -6.11
N LYS A 79 9.65 13.61 -5.02
CA LYS A 79 9.37 12.17 -5.06
C LYS A 79 8.04 11.85 -5.75
N THR A 80 7.01 12.65 -5.53
CA THR A 80 5.69 12.48 -6.16
C THR A 80 5.81 12.44 -7.69
N LYS A 81 6.64 13.28 -8.29
CA LYS A 81 6.87 13.28 -9.74
C LYS A 81 7.45 11.96 -10.22
N VAL A 82 8.42 11.42 -9.47
CA VAL A 82 9.05 10.13 -9.78
C VAL A 82 8.06 9.00 -9.60
N ASP A 83 7.31 9.00 -8.50
CA ASP A 83 6.32 7.97 -8.20
C ASP A 83 5.22 7.92 -9.28
N LEU A 84 4.71 9.07 -9.70
CA LEU A 84 3.70 9.15 -10.75
C LEU A 84 4.24 8.63 -12.10
N TRP A 85 5.49 8.97 -12.41
CA TRP A 85 6.14 8.44 -13.60
C TRP A 85 6.25 6.92 -13.54
N LEU A 86 6.75 6.39 -12.42
CA LEU A 86 6.88 4.95 -12.20
C LEU A 86 5.54 4.23 -12.33
N CYS A 87 4.50 4.74 -11.69
CA CYS A 87 3.18 4.13 -11.73
C CYS A 87 2.58 4.12 -13.13
N ARG A 88 2.79 5.19 -13.90
CA ARG A 88 2.37 5.25 -15.30
C ARG A 88 3.13 4.26 -16.17
N TRP A 89 4.43 4.15 -15.96
CA TRP A 89 5.27 3.22 -16.69
C TRP A 89 4.86 1.77 -16.43
N LEU A 90 4.68 1.41 -15.16
CA LEU A 90 4.20 0.07 -14.78
C LEU A 90 2.85 -0.26 -15.40
N ARG A 91 1.93 0.69 -15.41
CA ARG A 91 0.61 0.51 -16.02
C ARG A 91 0.70 0.21 -17.52
N ARG A 92 1.64 0.85 -18.22
CA ARG A 92 1.89 0.56 -19.65
C ARG A 92 2.39 -0.86 -19.85
N LEU A 93 3.28 -1.33 -18.98
CA LEU A 93 3.78 -2.70 -19.04
C LEU A 93 2.68 -3.73 -18.80
N GLU A 94 1.70 -3.40 -17.97
CA GLU A 94 0.58 -4.29 -17.65
C GLU A 94 -0.51 -4.33 -18.73
N GLY A 95 -0.35 -3.64 -19.83
CA GLY A 95 -1.28 -3.69 -20.95
C GLY A 95 -1.81 -2.36 -21.42
N GLY A 96 -1.25 -1.25 -21.02
CA GLY A 96 -1.52 0.07 -21.56
C GLY A 96 -2.90 0.65 -21.22
N LYS A 97 -3.54 0.18 -20.18
CA LYS A 97 -4.87 0.65 -19.79
C LYS A 97 -4.84 1.61 -18.62
#